data_20e5b14b849a44fe7e5b4e16a9354ddf
#
_entry.id   20e5b14b849a44fe7e5b4e16a9354ddf
#
_cell.length_a   1.000
_cell.length_b   1.000
_cell.length_c   1.000
_cell.angle_alpha   90.00
_cell.angle_beta   90.00
_cell.angle_gamma   90.00
#
_symmetry.space_group_name_H-M   'P 1'
#
loop_
_entity.id
_entity.type
_entity.pdbx_description
1 polymer ?
#
loop_
_entity_poly.entity_id
_entity_poly.type
_entity_poly.pdbx_seq_one_letter_code
_entity_poly.pdbx_strand_id
1 'polypeptide(L)'
;MEGIEWEWQAIDGVMTKAPLGRDATGKNPTDRAKSGTKRSMLTDGAGIPLSVAIEGANRHDAKLLVATLEGLVVAHPAWEEEDEQQNMCLDAAYDSEPVREELSERCYVPHIRPADKKEREQEGAVHGHGGRARRWVVERTHSWLNRSRRLLVRWEKKAENYLAFIQLACAQLIFIKLTASE
;
A
#
# COMPACT_ATOMS: atom_id res chain seq x y z
N MET A 1 8.19 -10.40 -16.67
CA MET A 1 8.69 -10.84 -15.34
C MET A 1 7.70 -11.86 -14.84
N GLU A 2 8.06 -13.12 -14.90
CA GLU A 2 7.23 -14.21 -14.37
C GLU A 2 7.15 -14.07 -12.84
N GLY A 3 5.95 -14.26 -12.29
CA GLY A 3 5.74 -14.33 -10.84
C GLY A 3 5.12 -13.10 -10.18
N ILE A 4 4.80 -12.01 -10.87
CA ILE A 4 4.06 -10.87 -10.33
C ILE A 4 2.62 -10.92 -10.84
N GLU A 5 1.64 -10.91 -9.93
CA GLU A 5 0.21 -10.88 -10.25
C GLU A 5 -0.27 -9.44 -10.46
N TRP A 6 -0.05 -8.91 -11.67
CA TRP A 6 -0.38 -7.52 -12.02
C TRP A 6 -1.88 -7.24 -12.15
N GLU A 7 -2.70 -8.23 -12.42
CA GLU A 7 -4.16 -8.07 -12.61
C GLU A 7 -4.83 -7.40 -11.40
N TRP A 8 -4.36 -7.71 -10.19
CA TRP A 8 -4.84 -7.14 -8.94
C TRP A 8 -3.70 -6.57 -8.13
N GLN A 9 -3.87 -5.34 -7.70
CA GLN A 9 -2.92 -4.67 -6.81
C GLN A 9 -3.66 -4.03 -5.64
N ALA A 10 -2.94 -3.74 -4.56
CA ALA A 10 -3.53 -3.09 -3.40
C ALA A 10 -2.55 -2.10 -2.76
N ILE A 11 -3.07 -0.93 -2.36
CA ILE A 11 -2.33 0.06 -1.57
C ILE A 11 -2.99 0.23 -0.21
N ASP A 12 -2.17 0.26 0.84
CA ASP A 12 -2.61 0.60 2.20
C ASP A 12 -1.51 1.30 2.99
N GLY A 13 -1.93 2.09 3.99
CA GLY A 13 -1.05 2.85 4.85
C GLY A 13 -1.07 2.36 6.30
N VAL A 14 0.10 2.08 6.88
CA VAL A 14 0.24 1.71 8.29
C VAL A 14 1.07 2.73 9.05
N MET A 15 0.57 3.16 10.21
CA MET A 15 1.27 4.07 11.10
C MET A 15 2.13 3.31 12.11
N THR A 16 3.35 3.82 12.33
CA THR A 16 4.34 3.26 13.23
C THR A 16 4.84 4.37 14.17
N LYS A 17 5.10 4.03 15.43
CA LYS A 17 5.72 4.95 16.39
C LYS A 17 7.12 5.33 15.94
N ALA A 18 7.48 6.61 16.08
CA ALA A 18 8.80 7.13 15.71
C ALA A 18 9.36 8.08 16.79
N PRO A 19 9.69 7.57 17.99
CA PRO A 19 10.05 8.42 19.13
C PRO A 19 11.35 9.21 18.93
N LEU A 20 12.26 8.73 18.09
CA LEU A 20 13.53 9.38 17.76
C LEU A 20 13.58 9.91 16.31
N GLY A 21 12.53 9.70 15.53
CA GLY A 21 12.46 10.16 14.14
C GLY A 21 12.52 11.68 14.04
N ARG A 22 13.24 12.21 13.03
CA ARG A 22 13.34 13.65 12.75
C ARG A 22 12.54 14.02 11.51
N ASP A 23 12.88 13.43 10.39
CA ASP A 23 12.25 13.60 9.07
C ASP A 23 11.17 12.55 8.84
N ALA A 24 10.23 12.81 7.94
CA ALA A 24 9.06 11.96 7.66
C ALA A 24 8.36 11.48 8.96
N THR A 25 8.16 12.40 9.91
CA THR A 25 7.42 12.17 11.15
C THR A 25 6.32 13.19 11.34
N GLY A 26 5.29 12.82 12.07
CA GLY A 26 4.17 13.69 12.39
C GLY A 26 3.34 13.14 13.55
N LYS A 27 2.37 13.92 14.00
CA LYS A 27 1.48 13.53 15.10
C LYS A 27 0.66 12.29 14.69
N ASN A 28 0.85 11.19 15.40
CA ASN A 28 0.09 9.97 15.15
C ASN A 28 -1.30 10.07 15.80
N PRO A 29 -2.39 10.13 15.02
CA PRO A 29 -3.75 10.26 15.53
C PRO A 29 -4.21 9.07 16.37
N THR A 30 -3.64 7.88 16.13
CA THR A 30 -3.99 6.65 16.86
C THR A 30 -3.13 6.42 18.10
N ASP A 31 -2.08 7.21 18.35
CA ASP A 31 -1.20 7.10 19.53
C ASP A 31 -1.09 8.44 20.28
N ARG A 32 -2.21 9.05 20.64
CA ARG A 32 -2.28 10.26 21.45
C ARG A 32 -1.41 11.41 20.90
N ALA A 33 -1.37 11.56 19.58
CA ALA A 33 -0.56 12.56 18.88
C ALA A 33 0.96 12.48 19.15
N LYS A 34 1.49 11.36 19.60
CA LYS A 34 2.94 11.12 19.68
C LYS A 34 3.55 11.06 18.29
N SER A 35 4.87 11.28 18.22
CA SER A 35 5.59 11.18 16.94
C SER A 35 5.45 9.81 16.30
N GLY A 36 5.06 9.79 15.04
CA GLY A 36 4.90 8.58 14.24
C GLY A 36 5.28 8.79 12.78
N THR A 37 5.55 7.71 12.11
CA THR A 37 5.78 7.62 10.66
C THR A 37 4.68 6.75 10.05
N LYS A 38 4.22 7.11 8.87
CA LYS A 38 3.34 6.29 8.03
C LYS A 38 4.18 5.64 6.94
N ARG A 39 3.95 4.37 6.68
CA ARG A 39 4.43 3.68 5.49
C ARG A 39 3.23 3.33 4.61
N SER A 40 3.24 3.77 3.37
CA SER A 40 2.31 3.37 2.32
C SER A 40 2.98 2.31 1.46
N MET A 41 2.28 1.24 1.17
CA MET A 41 2.83 0.09 0.45
C MET A 41 1.89 -0.33 -0.67
N LEU A 42 2.48 -0.58 -1.83
CA LEU A 42 1.84 -1.23 -2.96
C LEU A 42 2.23 -2.70 -2.98
N THR A 43 1.25 -3.58 -3.16
CA THR A 43 1.48 -5.02 -3.38
C THR A 43 0.77 -5.50 -4.63
N ASP A 44 1.26 -6.57 -5.21
CA ASP A 44 0.56 -7.35 -6.23
C ASP A 44 -0.59 -8.20 -5.64
N GLY A 45 -1.29 -8.96 -6.46
CA GLY A 45 -2.39 -9.84 -6.06
C GLY A 45 -2.00 -10.99 -5.13
N ALA A 46 -0.73 -11.41 -5.13
CA ALA A 46 -0.17 -12.42 -4.23
C ALA A 46 0.34 -11.82 -2.90
N GLY A 47 0.42 -10.49 -2.79
CA GLY A 47 0.99 -9.78 -1.64
C GLY A 47 2.50 -9.66 -1.70
N ILE A 48 3.09 -9.69 -2.88
CA ILE A 48 4.48 -9.32 -3.12
C ILE A 48 4.59 -7.79 -3.00
N PRO A 49 5.44 -7.25 -2.11
CA PRO A 49 5.63 -5.80 -2.02
C PRO A 49 6.34 -5.27 -3.26
N LEU A 50 5.69 -4.37 -3.99
CA LEU A 50 6.20 -3.77 -5.23
C LEU A 50 6.82 -2.40 -4.99
N SER A 51 6.29 -1.65 -4.02
CA SER A 51 6.74 -0.31 -3.68
C SER A 51 6.43 0.03 -2.23
N VAL A 52 7.19 0.97 -1.68
CA VAL A 52 6.93 1.57 -0.36
C VAL A 52 7.35 3.04 -0.33
N ALA A 53 6.46 3.88 0.18
CA ALA A 53 6.73 5.28 0.51
C ALA A 53 6.55 5.51 2.01
N ILE A 54 7.30 6.47 2.58
CA ILE A 54 7.20 6.84 3.99
C ILE A 54 7.00 8.34 4.15
N GLU A 55 6.14 8.72 5.12
CA GLU A 55 5.85 10.11 5.46
C GLU A 55 5.44 10.23 6.94
N GLY A 56 5.19 11.46 7.40
CA GLY A 56 4.68 11.67 8.76
C GLY A 56 3.31 11.02 8.98
N ALA A 57 3.07 10.47 10.17
CA ALA A 57 1.82 9.77 10.50
C ALA A 57 0.56 10.64 10.35
N ASN A 58 0.70 11.97 10.40
CA ASN A 58 -0.39 12.93 10.19
C ASN A 58 -0.71 13.20 8.72
N ARG A 59 0.07 12.67 7.79
CA ARG A 59 -0.26 12.79 6.35
C ARG A 59 -1.43 11.90 6.00
N HIS A 60 -2.35 12.43 5.21
CA HIS A 60 -3.47 11.67 4.66
C HIS A 60 -2.97 10.63 3.65
N ASP A 61 -3.57 9.44 3.63
CA ASP A 61 -3.13 8.32 2.76
C ASP A 61 -3.12 8.70 1.28
N ALA A 62 -4.13 9.42 0.80
CA ALA A 62 -4.20 9.93 -0.57
C ALA A 62 -2.98 10.77 -1.00
N LYS A 63 -2.29 11.43 -0.05
CA LYS A 63 -1.09 12.22 -0.36
C LYS A 63 0.16 11.37 -0.61
N LEU A 64 0.14 10.10 -0.22
CA LEU A 64 1.23 9.16 -0.46
C LEU A 64 1.02 8.33 -1.72
N LEU A 65 -0.16 8.39 -2.34
CA LEU A 65 -0.50 7.58 -3.51
C LEU A 65 0.54 7.70 -4.61
N VAL A 66 0.78 8.92 -5.10
CA VAL A 66 1.70 9.18 -6.22
C VAL A 66 3.12 8.68 -5.87
N ALA A 67 3.64 9.06 -4.69
CA ALA A 67 4.96 8.62 -4.25
C ALA A 67 5.06 7.09 -4.10
N THR A 68 3.95 6.42 -3.75
CA THR A 68 3.90 4.97 -3.67
C THR A 68 3.91 4.34 -5.06
N LEU A 69 3.16 4.87 -6.02
CA LEU A 69 3.13 4.38 -7.40
C LEU A 69 4.47 4.62 -8.12
N GLU A 70 5.07 5.79 -7.95
CA GLU A 70 6.38 6.14 -8.55
C GLU A 70 7.55 5.36 -7.94
N GLY A 71 7.38 4.84 -6.72
CA GLY A 71 8.39 4.06 -6.04
C GLY A 71 8.50 2.60 -6.50
N LEU A 72 7.83 2.19 -7.58
CA LEU A 72 7.94 0.84 -8.13
C LEU A 72 9.40 0.46 -8.42
N VAL A 73 9.84 -0.66 -7.84
CA VAL A 73 11.22 -1.15 -8.00
C VAL A 73 11.41 -2.06 -9.21
N VAL A 74 10.32 -2.44 -9.86
CA VAL A 74 10.30 -3.26 -11.07
C VAL A 74 9.62 -2.48 -12.20
N ALA A 75 10.07 -2.70 -13.43
CA ALA A 75 9.39 -2.11 -14.57
C ALA A 75 7.96 -2.62 -14.64
N HIS A 76 7.03 -1.68 -14.70
CA HIS A 76 5.63 -2.01 -14.97
C HIS A 76 5.55 -2.60 -16.38
N PRO A 77 4.75 -3.65 -16.62
CA PRO A 77 4.54 -4.13 -17.98
C PRO A 77 4.05 -2.96 -18.85
N ALA A 78 4.61 -2.84 -20.04
CA ALA A 78 4.11 -1.88 -21.00
C ALA A 78 2.68 -2.30 -21.37
N TRP A 79 1.76 -1.36 -21.28
CA TRP A 79 0.41 -1.54 -21.76
C TRP A 79 0.44 -1.42 -23.30
N GLU A 80 0.52 -2.53 -23.97
CA GLU A 80 0.48 -2.55 -25.45
C GLU A 80 -0.94 -2.57 -26.00
N GLU A 81 -1.94 -2.87 -25.16
CA GLU A 81 -3.36 -2.94 -25.56
C GLU A 81 -4.26 -2.23 -24.52
N GLU A 82 -5.22 -1.45 -24.98
CA GLU A 82 -6.21 -0.72 -24.16
C GLU A 82 -7.11 -1.65 -23.30
N ASP A 83 -7.05 -2.96 -23.52
CA ASP A 83 -7.92 -3.95 -22.90
C ASP A 83 -7.40 -4.55 -21.57
N GLU A 84 -6.15 -4.31 -21.17
CA GLU A 84 -5.58 -4.84 -19.94
C GLU A 84 -5.57 -3.81 -18.81
N GLN A 85 -6.75 -3.42 -18.32
CA GLN A 85 -6.88 -2.59 -17.13
C GLN A 85 -6.49 -3.39 -15.88
N GLN A 86 -5.66 -2.78 -15.02
CA GLN A 86 -5.31 -3.38 -13.73
C GLN A 86 -6.23 -2.89 -12.63
N ASN A 87 -6.57 -3.79 -11.71
CA ASN A 87 -7.45 -3.49 -10.60
C ASN A 87 -6.64 -3.00 -9.39
N MET A 88 -6.96 -1.81 -8.87
CA MET A 88 -6.32 -1.22 -7.70
C MET A 88 -7.28 -1.15 -6.52
N CYS A 89 -6.99 -1.92 -5.48
CA CYS A 89 -7.77 -1.94 -4.24
C CYS A 89 -7.23 -0.93 -3.23
N LEU A 90 -8.12 -0.04 -2.72
CA LEU A 90 -7.75 0.99 -1.75
C LEU A 90 -8.79 1.09 -0.63
N ASP A 91 -8.39 1.72 0.48
CA ASP A 91 -9.28 2.03 1.59
C ASP A 91 -10.16 3.27 1.30
N ALA A 92 -11.22 3.44 2.06
CA ALA A 92 -12.10 4.61 2.04
C ALA A 92 -11.36 5.95 2.27
N ALA A 93 -10.18 5.94 2.89
CA ALA A 93 -9.34 7.11 3.01
C ALA A 93 -8.80 7.64 1.65
N TYR A 94 -8.86 6.85 0.60
CA TYR A 94 -8.50 7.24 -0.76
C TYR A 94 -9.69 7.70 -1.59
N ASP A 95 -10.92 7.67 -1.04
CA ASP A 95 -12.13 8.00 -1.77
C ASP A 95 -12.23 9.51 -2.03
N SER A 96 -11.70 9.91 -3.17
CA SER A 96 -11.75 11.29 -3.68
C SER A 96 -11.56 11.31 -5.19
N GLU A 97 -12.18 12.29 -5.85
CA GLU A 97 -12.09 12.44 -7.31
C GLU A 97 -10.64 12.54 -7.80
N PRO A 98 -9.74 13.37 -7.20
CA PRO A 98 -8.36 13.43 -7.65
C PRO A 98 -7.60 12.10 -7.58
N VAL A 99 -7.93 11.22 -6.63
CA VAL A 99 -7.33 9.88 -6.52
C VAL A 99 -7.84 8.99 -7.65
N ARG A 100 -9.13 9.06 -7.96
CA ARG A 100 -9.74 8.29 -9.05
C ARG A 100 -9.19 8.72 -10.42
N GLU A 101 -9.03 10.02 -10.64
CA GLU A 101 -8.42 10.59 -11.84
C GLU A 101 -6.97 10.10 -12.00
N GLU A 102 -6.13 10.25 -10.97
CA GLU A 102 -4.72 9.81 -10.97
C GLU A 102 -4.57 8.31 -11.28
N LEU A 103 -5.45 7.47 -10.73
CA LEU A 103 -5.43 6.03 -11.00
C LEU A 103 -5.87 5.72 -12.43
N SER A 104 -6.91 6.41 -12.93
CA SER A 104 -7.41 6.22 -14.28
C SER A 104 -6.39 6.65 -15.34
N GLU A 105 -5.67 7.78 -15.11
CA GLU A 105 -4.58 8.24 -15.98
C GLU A 105 -3.42 7.23 -16.07
N ARG A 106 -3.29 6.37 -15.05
CA ARG A 106 -2.29 5.29 -14.99
C ARG A 106 -2.85 3.92 -15.38
N CYS A 107 -4.00 3.89 -16.06
CA CYS A 107 -4.69 2.67 -16.52
C CYS A 107 -5.10 1.71 -15.39
N TYR A 108 -5.36 2.22 -14.17
CA TYR A 108 -5.93 1.45 -13.08
C TYR A 108 -7.44 1.60 -12.98
N VAL A 109 -8.15 0.50 -12.71
CA VAL A 109 -9.55 0.50 -12.26
C VAL A 109 -9.56 0.61 -10.74
N PRO A 110 -10.01 1.75 -10.16
CA PRO A 110 -10.00 1.93 -8.72
C PRO A 110 -11.15 1.18 -8.05
N HIS A 111 -10.83 0.26 -7.15
CA HIS A 111 -11.74 -0.41 -6.23
C HIS A 111 -11.61 0.22 -4.84
N ILE A 112 -12.26 1.36 -4.64
CA ILE A 112 -12.23 2.11 -3.39
C ILE A 112 -13.54 1.83 -2.64
N ARG A 113 -13.42 1.37 -1.38
CA ARG A 113 -14.60 1.14 -0.56
C ARG A 113 -15.24 2.49 -0.19
N PRO A 114 -16.53 2.74 -0.54
CA PRO A 114 -17.17 3.99 -0.22
C PRO A 114 -17.17 4.29 1.28
N ALA A 115 -17.01 5.55 1.64
CA ALA A 115 -17.07 5.99 3.02
C ALA A 115 -18.49 5.87 3.59
N ASP A 116 -19.53 6.10 2.76
CA ASP A 116 -20.93 6.03 3.16
C ASP A 116 -21.44 4.57 3.24
N LYS A 117 -22.19 4.29 4.31
CA LYS A 117 -22.77 2.96 4.53
C LYS A 117 -23.85 2.60 3.50
N LYS A 118 -24.63 3.59 3.02
CA LYS A 118 -25.69 3.37 2.03
C LYS A 118 -25.12 3.02 0.65
N GLU A 119 -24.05 3.71 0.25
CA GLU A 119 -23.36 3.42 -0.99
C GLU A 119 -22.74 2.01 -0.97
N ARG A 120 -22.18 1.59 0.19
CA ARG A 120 -21.66 0.23 0.38
C ARG A 120 -22.71 -0.86 0.20
N GLU A 121 -23.93 -0.63 0.65
CA GLU A 121 -25.04 -1.57 0.51
C GLU A 121 -25.50 -1.66 -0.94
N GLN A 122 -25.45 -0.56 -1.69
CA GLN A 122 -25.79 -0.51 -3.11
C GLN A 122 -24.72 -1.17 -3.99
N GLU A 123 -23.45 -0.89 -3.76
CA GLU A 123 -22.33 -1.54 -4.49
C GLU A 123 -22.28 -3.05 -4.20
N GLY A 124 -22.52 -3.48 -2.96
CA GLY A 124 -22.60 -4.90 -2.62
C GLY A 124 -23.71 -5.64 -3.35
N ALA A 125 -24.77 -4.94 -3.77
CA ALA A 125 -25.86 -5.50 -4.55
C ALA A 125 -25.54 -5.59 -6.06
N VAL A 126 -24.67 -4.68 -6.57
CA VAL A 126 -24.31 -4.60 -7.99
C VAL A 126 -23.14 -5.53 -8.35
N HIS A 127 -22.19 -5.70 -7.44
CA HIS A 127 -20.93 -6.41 -7.70
C HIS A 127 -20.94 -7.85 -7.21
N GLY A 128 -22.01 -8.56 -7.20
CA GLY A 128 -22.08 -9.99 -6.90
C GLY A 128 -20.86 -10.61 -6.17
N HIS A 129 -20.95 -11.81 -5.69
CA HIS A 129 -19.91 -12.47 -4.84
C HIS A 129 -18.46 -12.54 -5.40
N GLY A 130 -18.19 -12.00 -6.60
CA GLY A 130 -16.87 -11.92 -7.24
C GLY A 130 -16.06 -10.65 -6.93
N GLY A 131 -16.68 -9.57 -6.44
CA GLY A 131 -16.08 -8.25 -6.30
C GLY A 131 -15.54 -7.89 -4.89
N ARG A 132 -15.17 -8.85 -4.05
CA ARG A 132 -14.50 -8.53 -2.79
C ARG A 132 -13.15 -7.90 -3.10
N ALA A 133 -13.07 -6.56 -2.87
CA ALA A 133 -11.81 -5.85 -2.90
C ALA A 133 -10.74 -6.66 -2.17
N ARG A 134 -9.67 -7.07 -2.88
CA ARG A 134 -8.58 -7.89 -2.34
C ARG A 134 -7.65 -7.10 -1.41
N ARG A 135 -8.14 -6.05 -0.77
CA ARG A 135 -7.37 -5.19 0.16
C ARG A 135 -6.70 -5.97 1.30
N TRP A 136 -7.33 -7.06 1.75
CA TRP A 136 -6.74 -7.94 2.77
C TRP A 136 -5.33 -8.42 2.41
N VAL A 137 -4.95 -8.39 1.13
CA VAL A 137 -3.64 -8.84 0.64
C VAL A 137 -2.53 -7.91 1.16
N VAL A 138 -2.67 -6.59 0.99
CA VAL A 138 -1.68 -5.63 1.49
C VAL A 138 -1.68 -5.58 3.02
N GLU A 139 -2.84 -5.73 3.69
CA GLU A 139 -2.93 -5.84 5.15
C GLU A 139 -2.14 -7.06 5.66
N ARG A 140 -2.25 -8.20 4.97
CA ARG A 140 -1.47 -9.40 5.25
C ARG A 140 0.04 -9.15 5.09
N THR A 141 0.45 -8.45 4.04
CA THR A 141 1.86 -8.11 3.81
C THR A 141 2.40 -7.20 4.92
N HIS A 142 1.64 -6.19 5.35
CA HIS A 142 1.99 -5.41 6.54
C HIS A 142 2.14 -6.28 7.79
N SER A 143 1.27 -7.26 7.98
CA SER A 143 1.33 -8.21 9.11
C SER A 143 2.61 -9.06 9.07
N TRP A 144 3.03 -9.52 7.88
CA TRP A 144 4.29 -10.24 7.72
C TRP A 144 5.50 -9.39 8.05
N LEU A 145 5.55 -8.15 7.55
CA LEU A 145 6.64 -7.21 7.84
C LEU A 145 6.70 -6.87 9.34
N ASN A 146 5.58 -6.82 10.03
CA ASN A 146 5.51 -6.57 11.47
C ASN A 146 6.13 -7.69 12.33
N ARG A 147 6.40 -8.88 11.77
CA ARG A 147 7.21 -9.92 12.44
C ARG A 147 8.66 -9.49 12.62
N SER A 148 9.15 -8.59 11.80
CA SER A 148 10.44 -7.93 11.96
C SER A 148 10.33 -6.85 13.03
N ARG A 149 10.73 -7.15 14.27
CA ARG A 149 10.60 -6.25 15.45
C ARG A 149 11.14 -4.85 15.20
N ARG A 150 12.16 -4.72 14.34
CA ARG A 150 12.77 -3.45 13.95
C ARG A 150 11.80 -2.51 13.24
N LEU A 151 10.77 -3.05 12.58
CA LEU A 151 9.77 -2.27 11.85
C LEU A 151 8.56 -1.86 12.68
N LEU A 152 8.38 -2.43 13.88
CA LEU A 152 7.25 -2.10 14.77
C LEU A 152 7.35 -0.71 15.38
N VAL A 153 8.59 -0.23 15.60
CA VAL A 153 8.88 1.10 16.11
C VAL A 153 10.09 1.63 15.34
N ARG A 154 9.93 2.79 14.73
CA ARG A 154 11.05 3.47 14.06
C ARG A 154 11.95 4.16 15.08
N TRP A 155 13.14 3.61 15.28
CA TRP A 155 14.18 4.18 16.11
C TRP A 155 15.17 5.05 15.31
N GLU A 156 15.14 4.93 13.99
CA GLU A 156 15.99 5.65 13.06
C GLU A 156 15.62 7.14 13.03
N LYS A 157 16.64 7.98 13.24
CA LYS A 157 16.49 9.44 13.12
C LYS A 157 16.18 9.83 11.68
N LYS A 158 16.94 9.27 10.73
CA LYS A 158 16.77 9.52 9.29
C LYS A 158 15.71 8.59 8.68
N ALA A 159 14.85 9.15 7.84
CA ALA A 159 13.81 8.39 7.14
C ALA A 159 14.40 7.33 6.21
N GLU A 160 15.46 7.67 5.48
CA GLU A 160 16.15 6.77 4.56
C GLU A 160 16.62 5.48 5.22
N ASN A 161 17.12 5.55 6.46
CA ASN A 161 17.57 4.36 7.19
C ASN A 161 16.39 3.44 7.56
N TYR A 162 15.25 4.03 7.95
CA TYR A 162 14.04 3.24 8.22
C TYR A 162 13.48 2.63 6.94
N LEU A 163 13.49 3.37 5.83
CA LEU A 163 13.08 2.88 4.52
C LEU A 163 13.96 1.70 4.08
N ALA A 164 15.28 1.79 4.26
CA ALA A 164 16.20 0.71 3.95
C ALA A 164 15.88 -0.58 4.74
N PHE A 165 15.51 -0.48 6.02
CA PHE A 165 15.07 -1.64 6.80
C PHE A 165 13.76 -2.23 6.29
N ILE A 166 12.81 -1.40 5.85
CA ILE A 166 11.57 -1.88 5.23
C ILE A 166 11.90 -2.63 3.93
N GLN A 167 12.73 -2.04 3.07
CA GLN A 167 13.13 -2.65 1.79
C GLN A 167 13.85 -3.98 2.01
N LEU A 168 14.74 -4.07 3.00
CA LEU A 168 15.41 -5.32 3.36
C LEU A 168 14.41 -6.40 3.82
N ALA A 169 13.43 -6.03 4.63
CA ALA A 169 12.39 -6.95 5.06
C ALA A 169 11.47 -7.38 3.90
N CYS A 170 11.17 -6.47 2.95
CA CYS A 170 10.48 -6.81 1.71
C CYS A 170 11.28 -7.82 0.87
N ALA A 171 12.57 -7.58 0.68
CA ALA A 171 13.45 -8.50 -0.05
C ALA A 171 13.50 -9.89 0.61
N GLN A 172 13.59 -9.95 1.94
CA GLN A 172 13.52 -11.22 2.67
C GLN A 172 12.18 -11.94 2.47
N LEU A 173 11.07 -11.21 2.50
CA LEU A 173 9.73 -11.76 2.28
C LEU A 173 9.59 -12.33 0.87
N ILE A 174 10.06 -11.60 -0.14
CA ILE A 174 10.06 -12.04 -1.53
C ILE A 174 10.91 -13.32 -1.68
N PHE A 175 12.11 -13.32 -1.13
CA PHE A 175 12.99 -14.49 -1.17
C PHE A 175 12.35 -15.74 -0.57
N ILE A 176 11.71 -15.61 0.62
CA ILE A 176 11.01 -16.73 1.26
C ILE A 176 9.85 -17.23 0.39
N LYS A 177 9.10 -16.33 -0.24
CA LYS A 177 7.99 -16.73 -1.12
C LYS A 177 8.47 -17.47 -2.36
N LEU A 178 9.54 -17.00 -3.00
CA LEU A 178 10.10 -17.65 -4.19
C LEU A 178 10.65 -19.05 -3.87
N THR A 179 11.34 -19.20 -2.73
CA THR A 179 11.92 -20.49 -2.33
C THR A 179 10.90 -21.49 -1.76
N ALA A 180 9.72 -21.02 -1.32
CA ALA A 180 8.66 -21.90 -0.83
C ALA A 180 7.71 -22.37 -1.94
N SER A 181 7.84 -21.86 -3.16
CA SER A 181 7.05 -22.23 -4.33
C SER A 181 7.69 -23.34 -5.18
N GLU A 182 8.90 -23.79 -4.80
CA GLU A 182 9.61 -24.97 -5.33
C GLU A 182 9.26 -26.23 -4.49
#